data_0b40677bd99c7ccda9f13e8cd0bdf03e
#
_entry.id   0b40677bd99c7ccda9f13e8cd0bdf03e
#
_cell.length_a   1.000
_cell.length_b   1.000
_cell.length_c   1.000
_cell.angle_alpha   90.00
_cell.angle_beta   90.00
_cell.angle_gamma   90.00
#
_symmetry.space_group_name_H-M   'P 1'
#
loop_
_entity.id
_entity.type
_entity.pdbx_description
1 polymer ?
#
loop_
_entity_poly.entity_id
_entity_poly.type
_entity_poly.pdbx_seq_one_letter_code
_entity_poly.pdbx_strand_id
1 'polypeptide(L)'
;MEKIKGKNSSLNFPLQKIGNFIKEARLSRNQSVSELATDLKISIQQLKAIEDGREDLLPESVFVKAMIKRISEKLKLGNITALKKYKQNRRALR
;
A
#
# COMPACT_ATOMS: atom_id res chain seq x y z
N MET A 1 -12.57 16.22 18.88
CA MET A 1 -12.56 15.90 18.44
C MET A 1 -11.90 15.68 17.89
N GLU A 2 -11.84 15.62 17.71
CA GLU A 2 -11.44 15.39 17.08
C GLU A 2 -10.85 14.71 16.98
N LYS A 3 -10.57 14.33 17.34
CA LYS A 3 -10.10 13.53 17.36
C LYS A 3 -10.25 12.59 16.69
N ILE A 4 -10.67 12.41 16.74
CA ILE A 4 -11.08 11.52 16.10
C ILE A 4 -10.47 11.32 14.98
N LYS A 5 -10.29 11.96 14.48
CA LYS A 5 -9.80 11.89 13.43
C LYS A 5 -8.52 11.51 13.46
N GLY A 6 -7.92 11.82 14.31
CA GLY A 6 -6.67 11.46 14.30
C GLY A 6 -6.44 10.07 14.10
N LYS A 7 -7.30 9.34 14.64
CA LYS A 7 -7.10 8.09 14.59
C LYS A 7 -7.10 7.60 13.30
N ASN A 8 -7.63 8.25 12.51
CA ASN A 8 -7.76 7.77 11.33
C ASN A 8 -6.55 7.66 10.65
N SER A 9 -5.57 8.27 10.89
CA SER A 9 -4.60 8.16 10.06
C SER A 9 -3.32 8.44 10.63
N SER A 10 -2.69 7.48 11.18
CA SER A 10 -1.39 7.63 11.53
C SER A 10 -0.55 7.53 10.27
N LEU A 11 -1.12 7.22 9.14
CA LEU A 11 -0.40 7.18 7.89
C LEU A 11 -0.47 8.52 7.20
N ASN A 12 0.60 8.92 6.54
CA ASN A 12 0.53 10.17 5.85
C ASN A 12 0.34 9.95 4.39
N PHE A 13 -0.34 8.92 3.98
CA PHE A 13 -0.60 8.64 2.58
C PHE A 13 -1.94 7.93 2.48
N PRO A 14 -2.59 7.98 1.33
CA PRO A 14 -3.91 7.40 1.17
C PRO A 14 -3.82 5.89 0.99
N LEU A 15 -3.97 5.17 2.08
CA LEU A 15 -3.81 3.72 2.06
C LEU A 15 -4.74 3.03 1.08
N GLN A 16 -5.98 3.50 0.99
CA GLN A 16 -6.92 2.84 0.11
C GLN A 16 -6.51 2.95 -1.34
N LYS A 17 -6.01 4.09 -1.77
CA LYS A 17 -5.55 4.25 -3.12
C LYS A 17 -4.32 3.42 -3.37
N ILE A 18 -3.41 3.40 -2.42
CA ILE A 18 -2.20 2.61 -2.56
C ILE A 18 -2.54 1.14 -2.60
N GLY A 19 -3.47 0.71 -1.77
CA GLY A 19 -3.89 -0.68 -1.76
C GLY A 19 -4.49 -1.11 -3.09
N ASN A 20 -5.31 -0.27 -3.67
CA ASN A 20 -5.87 -0.56 -4.97
C ASN A 20 -4.79 -0.66 -6.03
N PHE A 21 -3.84 0.24 -5.98
CA PHE A 21 -2.75 0.24 -6.94
C PHE A 21 -1.94 -1.05 -6.84
N ILE A 22 -1.67 -1.48 -5.62
CA ILE A 22 -0.96 -2.74 -5.40
C ILE A 22 -1.79 -3.91 -5.92
N LYS A 23 -3.07 -3.91 -5.61
CA LYS A 23 -3.94 -5.00 -6.04
C LYS A 23 -3.95 -5.11 -7.55
N GLU A 24 -4.07 -4.00 -8.24
CA GLU A 24 -4.12 -4.03 -9.68
C GLU A 24 -2.79 -4.48 -10.26
N ALA A 25 -1.69 -4.05 -9.68
CA ALA A 25 -0.39 -4.48 -10.15
C ALA A 25 -0.21 -5.98 -9.97
N ARG A 26 -0.65 -6.49 -8.84
CA ARG A 26 -0.58 -7.91 -8.56
C ARG A 26 -1.41 -8.71 -9.57
N LEU A 27 -2.61 -8.24 -9.81
CA LEU A 27 -3.50 -8.94 -10.73
C LEU A 27 -2.96 -8.91 -12.16
N SER A 28 -2.33 -7.82 -12.54
CA SER A 28 -1.78 -7.73 -13.87
C SER A 28 -0.61 -8.70 -14.07
N ARG A 29 -0.07 -9.23 -12.99
CA ARG A 29 0.97 -10.23 -13.08
C ARG A 29 0.43 -11.63 -12.88
N ASN A 30 -0.87 -11.77 -12.82
CA ASN A 30 -1.53 -13.05 -12.59
C ASN A 30 -1.04 -13.69 -11.30
N GLN A 31 -0.83 -12.88 -10.29
CA GLN A 31 -0.30 -13.36 -9.03
C GLN A 31 -1.38 -13.36 -7.98
N SER A 32 -1.50 -14.42 -7.21
CA SER A 32 -2.50 -14.46 -6.15
C SER A 32 -1.98 -13.72 -4.93
N VAL A 33 -2.89 -13.37 -4.04
CA VAL A 33 -2.52 -12.73 -2.79
C VAL A 33 -1.60 -13.65 -2.01
N SER A 34 -1.90 -14.95 -2.04
CA SER A 34 -1.09 -15.90 -1.32
C SER A 34 0.34 -15.96 -1.84
N GLU A 35 0.48 -15.93 -3.14
CA GLU A 35 1.81 -15.95 -3.74
C GLU A 35 2.61 -14.72 -3.38
N LEU A 36 1.99 -13.57 -3.47
CA LEU A 36 2.71 -12.35 -3.17
C LEU A 36 3.06 -12.27 -1.68
N ALA A 37 2.13 -12.66 -0.82
CA ALA A 37 2.40 -12.64 0.60
C ALA A 37 3.57 -13.56 0.95
N THR A 38 3.60 -14.72 0.33
CA THR A 38 4.69 -15.66 0.57
C THR A 38 6.03 -15.06 0.11
N ASP A 39 6.04 -14.43 -1.05
CA ASP A 39 7.26 -13.82 -1.56
C ASP A 39 7.76 -12.73 -0.63
N LEU A 40 6.84 -12.02 -0.01
CA LEU A 40 7.19 -10.90 0.85
C LEU A 40 7.42 -11.32 2.29
N LYS A 41 7.06 -12.54 2.59
CA LYS A 41 7.16 -13.07 3.97
C LYS A 41 6.28 -12.31 4.92
N ILE A 42 5.08 -11.99 4.49
CA ILE A 42 4.08 -11.39 5.36
C ILE A 42 2.84 -12.27 5.30
N SER A 43 1.93 -12.07 6.21
CA SER A 43 0.73 -12.89 6.23
C SER A 43 -0.23 -12.47 5.12
N ILE A 44 -1.03 -13.40 4.67
CA ILE A 44 -2.06 -13.10 3.68
C ILE A 44 -3.00 -12.05 4.24
N GLN A 45 -3.32 -12.13 5.53
CA GLN A 45 -4.22 -11.18 6.12
C GLN A 45 -3.66 -9.77 6.10
N GLN A 46 -2.37 -9.63 6.33
CA GLN A 46 -1.76 -8.31 6.26
C GLN A 46 -1.79 -7.76 4.86
N LEU A 47 -1.49 -8.58 3.87
CA LEU A 47 -1.49 -8.12 2.50
C LEU A 47 -2.91 -7.74 2.07
N LYS A 48 -3.89 -8.55 2.45
CA LYS A 48 -5.26 -8.22 2.11
C LYS A 48 -5.70 -6.92 2.79
N ALA A 49 -5.28 -6.71 4.03
CA ALA A 49 -5.64 -5.49 4.72
C ALA A 49 -5.05 -4.27 4.02
N ILE A 50 -3.84 -4.39 3.52
CA ILE A 50 -3.22 -3.29 2.78
C ILE A 50 -3.99 -3.05 1.48
N GLU A 51 -4.29 -4.11 0.76
CA GLU A 51 -4.99 -3.95 -0.53
C GLU A 51 -6.38 -3.38 -0.34
N ASP A 52 -7.03 -3.70 0.77
CA ASP A 52 -8.37 -3.22 1.05
C ASP A 52 -8.38 -1.90 1.79
N GLY A 53 -7.24 -1.38 2.15
CA GLY A 53 -7.17 -0.13 2.87
C GLY A 53 -7.67 -0.20 4.29
N ARG A 54 -7.58 -1.37 4.92
CA ARG A 54 -8.10 -1.57 6.27
C ARG A 54 -7.02 -1.28 7.30
N GLU A 55 -6.82 -0.01 7.56
CA GLU A 55 -5.81 0.41 8.51
C GLU A 55 -6.03 -0.17 9.89
N ASP A 56 -7.29 -0.38 10.24
CA ASP A 56 -7.65 -0.93 11.55
C ASP A 56 -7.15 -2.36 11.76
N LEU A 57 -6.82 -3.06 10.69
CA LEU A 57 -6.33 -4.42 10.80
C LEU A 57 -4.82 -4.51 10.67
N LEU A 58 -4.17 -3.37 10.59
CA LEU A 58 -2.73 -3.36 10.35
C LEU A 58 -1.97 -2.92 11.59
N PRO A 59 -0.69 -3.26 11.68
CA PRO A 59 0.11 -2.83 12.82
C PRO A 59 0.43 -1.34 12.72
N GLU A 60 1.32 -0.86 13.54
CA GLU A 60 1.66 0.54 13.56
C GLU A 60 2.14 1.02 12.21
N SER A 61 1.97 2.30 11.97
CA SER A 61 2.22 2.86 10.65
C SER A 61 3.65 2.65 10.16
N VAL A 62 4.61 2.61 11.05
CA VAL A 62 6.00 2.42 10.61
C VAL A 62 6.16 1.05 9.96
N PHE A 63 5.45 0.05 10.46
CA PHE A 63 5.52 -1.28 9.86
C PHE A 63 4.74 -1.33 8.56
N VAL A 64 3.64 -0.60 8.49
CA VAL A 64 2.85 -0.56 7.27
C VAL A 64 3.66 0.10 6.16
N LYS A 65 4.36 1.18 6.46
CA LYS A 65 5.18 1.85 5.47
C LYS A 65 6.28 0.93 4.98
N ALA A 66 6.89 0.19 5.90
CA ALA A 66 7.95 -0.73 5.51
C ALA A 66 7.42 -1.84 4.61
N MET A 67 6.23 -2.34 4.91
CA MET A 67 5.63 -3.38 4.08
C MET A 67 5.32 -2.85 2.70
N ILE A 68 4.76 -1.64 2.63
CA ILE A 68 4.42 -1.06 1.34
C ILE A 68 5.68 -0.84 0.51
N LYS A 69 6.76 -0.41 1.16
CA LYS A 69 7.99 -0.21 0.45
C LYS A 69 8.50 -1.53 -0.15
N ARG A 70 8.44 -2.59 0.62
CA ARG A 70 8.87 -3.89 0.12
C ARG A 70 7.98 -4.38 -1.01
N ILE A 71 6.68 -4.14 -0.90
CA ILE A 71 5.76 -4.52 -1.95
C ILE A 71 6.08 -3.75 -3.22
N SER A 72 6.32 -2.46 -3.09
CA SER A 72 6.58 -1.66 -4.28
C SER A 72 7.89 -2.06 -4.93
N GLU A 73 8.88 -2.45 -4.15
CA GLU A 73 10.12 -2.93 -4.73
C GLU A 73 9.92 -4.25 -5.44
N LYS A 74 9.15 -5.13 -4.83
CA LYS A 74 8.90 -6.44 -5.42
C LYS A 74 8.16 -6.31 -6.73
N LEU A 75 7.18 -5.43 -6.79
CA LEU A 75 6.37 -5.26 -7.98
C LEU A 75 6.91 -4.17 -8.90
N LYS A 76 8.01 -3.56 -8.52
CA LYS A 76 8.65 -2.52 -9.31
C LYS A 76 7.74 -1.34 -9.59
N LEU A 77 7.09 -0.88 -8.55
CA LEU A 77 6.14 0.22 -8.67
C LEU A 77 6.73 1.58 -8.34
N GLY A 78 7.95 1.62 -7.87
CA GLY A 78 8.53 2.88 -7.48
C GLY A 78 8.00 3.33 -6.13
N ASN A 79 8.05 4.61 -5.87
CA ASN A 79 7.66 5.14 -4.57
C ASN A 79 6.18 5.41 -4.51
N ILE A 80 5.40 4.40 -4.21
CA ILE A 80 3.94 4.54 -4.25
C ILE A 80 3.38 5.26 -3.04
N THR A 81 4.16 5.46 -1.99
CA THR A 81 3.66 6.23 -0.87
C THR A 81 3.58 7.71 -1.22
N ALA A 82 4.18 8.11 -2.32
CA ALA A 82 4.06 9.47 -2.79
C ALA A 82 3.12 9.56 -3.99
N LEU A 83 2.12 8.73 -3.99
CA LEU A 83 1.26 8.57 -5.14
C LEU A 83 0.67 9.86 -5.67
N LYS A 84 0.16 10.73 -4.84
CA LYS A 84 -0.43 11.91 -5.34
C LYS A 84 0.58 12.83 -5.96
N LYS A 85 1.79 12.89 -5.46
CA LYS A 85 2.78 13.67 -6.08
C LYS A 85 3.24 13.02 -7.33
N TYR A 86 3.32 11.71 -7.31
CA TYR A 86 3.71 10.92 -8.44
C TYR A 86 2.82 11.18 -9.63
N LYS A 87 1.53 11.30 -9.42
CA LYS A 87 0.64 11.55 -10.47
C LYS A 87 0.94 12.87 -11.13
N GLN A 88 1.23 13.87 -10.36
CA GLN A 88 1.53 15.13 -10.92
C GLN A 88 2.84 15.08 -11.66
N ASN A 89 3.81 14.40 -11.13
CA ASN A 89 5.06 14.29 -11.77
C ASN A 89 4.98 13.60 -13.11
N ARG A 90 4.15 12.61 -13.20
CA ARG A 90 4.01 11.92 -14.41
C ARG A 90 3.54 12.82 -15.48
N ARG A 91 2.61 13.68 -15.16
CA ARG A 91 2.12 14.55 -16.09
C ARG A 91 3.17 15.49 -16.49
N ALA A 92 3.96 15.95 -15.60
CA ALA A 92 4.96 16.90 -15.91
C ALA A 92 6.03 16.33 -16.81
N LEU A 93 6.24 15.08 -16.74
CA LEU A 93 7.21 14.46 -17.56
C LEU A 93 6.83 14.32 -18.97
N ARG A 94 5.68 14.47 -19.24
CA ARG A 94 5.25 14.23 -20.53
C ARG A 94 5.29 15.28 -21.27
#